data_35066492be755d36c3ed3e2b60fa56bf
#
_entry.id   35066492be755d36c3ed3e2b60fa56bf
#
_cell.length_a   1.000
_cell.length_b   1.000
_cell.length_c   1.000
_cell.angle_alpha   90.00
_cell.angle_beta   90.00
_cell.angle_gamma   90.00
#
_symmetry.space_group_name_H-M   'P 1'
#
loop_
_entity.id
_entity.type
_entity.pdbx_description
1 polymer ?
#
loop_
_entity_poly.entity_id
_entity_poly.type
_entity_poly.pdbx_seq_one_letter_code
_entity_poly.pdbx_strand_id
1 'polypeptide(L)'
;MLCKSVIELVKKSYGAKADAYIAAAKKAYPNDPVTGVLDIDVMFRPGAVEQANQKSALAGGAPVYMYLFDWQSPVMDGKYKAVHCMEIPFVFNNIARCEEMTGGTKEAYALADKISQAWINFARSANPNHKGLPNWPAYNTTNTATMHFDNKCEVKPQLDKELFDLLSNNP
;
A
#
# COMPACT_ATOMS: atom_id res chain seq x y z
N MET A 1 17.73 15.73 -16.13
CA MET A 1 17.66 16.84 -15.16
C MET A 1 16.79 16.49 -13.94
N LEU A 2 15.57 15.98 -14.05
CA LEU A 2 14.69 15.56 -12.95
C LEU A 2 15.31 14.55 -11.96
N CYS A 3 16.07 13.56 -12.43
CA CYS A 3 16.67 12.53 -11.59
C CYS A 3 17.73 13.09 -10.60
N LYS A 4 18.50 14.10 -11.00
CA LYS A 4 19.48 14.74 -10.10
C LYS A 4 18.79 15.53 -8.99
N SER A 5 17.71 16.26 -9.29
CA SER A 5 16.96 17.03 -8.30
C SER A 5 16.26 16.12 -7.27
N VAL A 6 15.77 14.94 -7.67
CA VAL A 6 15.17 13.97 -6.74
C VAL A 6 16.22 13.41 -5.78
N ILE A 7 17.39 13.03 -6.28
CA ILE A 7 18.50 12.53 -5.44
C ILE A 7 18.96 13.62 -4.46
N GLU A 8 19.04 14.86 -4.89
CA GLU A 8 19.39 15.99 -4.02
C GLU A 8 18.34 16.22 -2.91
N LEU A 9 17.05 16.10 -3.24
CA LEU A 9 15.96 16.19 -2.26
C LEU A 9 16.05 15.05 -1.24
N VAL A 10 16.25 13.81 -1.68
CA VAL A 10 16.43 12.65 -0.79
C VAL A 10 17.65 12.85 0.12
N LYS A 11 18.78 13.31 -0.44
CA LYS A 11 19.98 13.62 0.36
C LYS A 11 19.73 14.71 1.40
N LYS A 12 18.96 15.73 1.04
CA LYS A 12 18.56 16.78 1.99
C LYS A 12 17.67 16.24 3.11
N SER A 13 16.75 15.34 2.80
CA SER A 13 15.78 14.80 3.76
C SER A 13 16.38 13.72 4.67
N TYR A 14 17.24 12.86 4.14
CA TYR A 14 17.74 11.66 4.84
C TYR A 14 19.24 11.69 5.16
N GLY A 15 19.97 12.76 4.77
CA GLY A 15 21.37 12.95 5.12
C GLY A 15 22.23 11.75 4.77
N ALA A 16 22.99 11.26 5.74
CA ALA A 16 23.89 10.09 5.56
C ALA A 16 23.16 8.78 5.22
N LYS A 17 21.85 8.67 5.49
CA LYS A 17 21.04 7.49 5.17
C LYS A 17 20.50 7.50 3.74
N ALA A 18 20.65 8.58 2.99
CA ALA A 18 20.02 8.77 1.68
C ALA A 18 20.39 7.69 0.66
N ASP A 19 21.66 7.32 0.57
CA ASP A 19 22.10 6.31 -0.40
C ASP A 19 21.58 4.91 -0.03
N ALA A 20 21.53 4.57 1.27
CA ALA A 20 20.93 3.33 1.76
C ALA A 20 19.41 3.31 1.51
N TYR A 21 18.72 4.45 1.74
CA TYR A 21 17.29 4.62 1.45
C TYR A 21 16.99 4.38 -0.04
N ILE A 22 17.74 5.00 -0.94
CA ILE A 22 17.58 4.83 -2.39
C ILE A 22 17.83 3.37 -2.80
N ALA A 23 18.84 2.72 -2.24
CA ALA A 23 19.15 1.32 -2.53
C ALA A 23 18.03 0.39 -2.06
N ALA A 24 17.52 0.57 -0.84
CA ALA A 24 16.41 -0.21 -0.29
C ALA A 24 15.10 0.01 -1.07
N ALA A 25 14.82 1.25 -1.45
CA ALA A 25 13.65 1.58 -2.28
C ALA A 25 13.71 0.90 -3.66
N LYS A 26 14.85 0.94 -4.34
CA LYS A 26 15.03 0.24 -5.62
C LYS A 26 14.93 -1.28 -5.51
N LYS A 27 15.37 -1.85 -4.39
CA LYS A 27 15.24 -3.29 -4.12
C LYS A 27 13.78 -3.69 -3.91
N ALA A 28 13.03 -2.88 -3.17
CA ALA A 28 11.60 -3.11 -2.91
C ALA A 28 10.74 -2.87 -4.16
N TYR A 29 11.06 -1.86 -4.95
CA TYR A 29 10.30 -1.39 -6.12
C TYR A 29 11.20 -1.32 -7.38
N PRO A 30 11.67 -2.46 -7.91
CA PRO A 30 12.68 -2.50 -8.98
C PRO A 30 12.19 -1.92 -10.31
N ASN A 31 10.88 -1.91 -10.53
CA ASN A 31 10.25 -1.42 -11.77
C ASN A 31 9.86 0.05 -11.71
N ASP A 32 9.94 0.66 -10.53
CA ASP A 32 9.58 2.06 -10.37
C ASP A 32 10.74 2.99 -10.76
N PRO A 33 10.43 4.14 -11.38
CA PRO A 33 11.46 5.13 -11.65
C PRO A 33 12.08 5.63 -10.35
N VAL A 34 13.33 6.07 -10.38
CA VAL A 34 14.02 6.61 -9.19
C VAL A 34 13.26 7.79 -8.54
N THR A 35 12.45 8.50 -9.34
CA THR A 35 11.57 9.56 -8.83
C THR A 35 10.48 9.05 -7.89
N GLY A 36 10.09 7.78 -8.03
CA GLY A 36 9.11 7.13 -7.17
C GLY A 36 9.54 6.99 -5.70
N VAL A 37 10.84 7.11 -5.41
CA VAL A 37 11.34 7.11 -4.02
C VAL A 37 10.71 8.19 -3.14
N LEU A 38 10.27 9.30 -3.73
CA LEU A 38 9.61 10.38 -3.00
C LEU A 38 8.10 10.13 -2.79
N ASP A 39 7.54 9.15 -3.50
CA ASP A 39 6.12 8.82 -3.44
C ASP A 39 5.82 7.70 -2.42
N ILE A 40 6.84 7.15 -1.78
CA ILE A 40 6.67 6.10 -0.76
C ILE A 40 6.06 6.73 0.49
N ASP A 41 4.95 6.16 0.95
CA ASP A 41 4.28 6.62 2.18
C ASP A 41 5.12 6.28 3.42
N VAL A 42 5.96 7.22 3.82
CA VAL A 42 6.79 7.16 5.02
C VAL A 42 6.09 7.78 6.24
N MET A 43 4.92 8.36 6.06
CA MET A 43 4.20 9.07 7.11
C MET A 43 3.22 8.16 7.85
N PHE A 44 2.37 7.43 7.15
CA PHE A 44 1.30 6.61 7.74
C PHE A 44 1.64 5.13 7.80
N ARG A 45 2.31 4.62 6.77
CA ARG A 45 2.56 3.19 6.60
C ARG A 45 3.39 2.54 7.70
N PRO A 46 4.48 3.15 8.23
CA PRO A 46 5.22 2.57 9.35
C PRO A 46 4.35 2.34 10.59
N GLY A 47 3.49 3.32 10.91
CA GLY A 47 2.56 3.21 12.04
C GLY A 47 1.51 2.11 11.84
N ALA A 48 0.99 1.93 10.62
CA ALA A 48 0.05 0.85 10.30
C ALA A 48 0.70 -0.52 10.42
N VAL A 49 1.93 -0.68 9.95
CA VAL A 49 2.71 -1.93 10.09
C VAL A 49 2.99 -2.25 11.55
N GLU A 50 3.42 -1.26 12.34
CA GLU A 50 3.68 -1.45 13.76
C GLU A 50 2.41 -1.85 14.53
N GLN A 51 1.27 -1.21 14.23
CA GLN A 51 -0.02 -1.59 14.80
C GLN A 51 -0.39 -3.05 14.45
N ALA A 52 -0.16 -3.47 13.22
CA ALA A 52 -0.40 -4.84 12.79
C ALA A 52 0.50 -5.84 13.51
N ASN A 53 1.80 -5.51 13.68
CA ASN A 53 2.76 -6.31 14.43
C ASN A 53 2.31 -6.50 15.87
N GLN A 54 2.01 -5.42 16.58
CA GLN A 54 1.58 -5.47 17.98
C GLN A 54 0.29 -6.25 18.16
N LYS A 55 -0.71 -5.99 17.33
CA LYS A 55 -2.00 -6.68 17.40
C LYS A 55 -1.88 -8.17 17.08
N SER A 56 -1.11 -8.55 16.07
CA SER A 56 -0.92 -9.96 15.70
C SER A 56 -0.14 -10.77 16.73
N ALA A 57 0.63 -10.10 17.60
CA ALA A 57 1.36 -10.73 18.70
C ALA A 57 0.51 -10.99 19.94
N LEU A 58 -0.72 -10.46 20.01
CA LEU A 58 -1.60 -10.67 21.17
C LEU A 58 -2.12 -12.11 21.22
N ALA A 59 -1.83 -12.81 22.30
CA ALA A 59 -2.35 -14.15 22.53
C ALA A 59 -3.88 -14.15 22.59
N GLY A 60 -4.53 -14.95 21.75
CA GLY A 60 -6.00 -14.99 21.64
C GLY A 60 -6.62 -13.76 20.98
N GLY A 61 -5.81 -12.89 20.38
CA GLY A 61 -6.28 -11.72 19.65
C GLY A 61 -7.06 -12.07 18.38
N ALA A 62 -7.94 -11.16 17.95
CA ALA A 62 -8.62 -11.29 16.67
C ALA A 62 -7.61 -11.24 15.50
N PRO A 63 -7.88 -11.94 14.38
CA PRO A 63 -6.98 -11.96 13.25
C PRO A 63 -6.78 -10.54 12.67
N VAL A 64 -5.57 -10.30 12.16
CA VAL A 64 -5.18 -9.05 11.52
C VAL A 64 -5.06 -9.28 10.02
N TYR A 65 -5.50 -8.34 9.23
CA TYR A 65 -5.35 -8.38 7.78
C TYR A 65 -4.75 -7.07 7.32
N MET A 66 -3.63 -7.16 6.59
CA MET A 66 -2.94 -6.01 6.03
C MET A 66 -3.22 -5.87 4.54
N TYR A 67 -3.40 -4.64 4.08
CA TYR A 67 -3.48 -4.35 2.66
C TYR A 67 -2.64 -3.13 2.30
N LEU A 68 -2.29 -3.06 1.02
CA LEU A 68 -1.75 -1.89 0.36
C LEU A 68 -2.59 -1.62 -0.88
N PHE A 69 -3.06 -0.39 -1.03
CA PHE A 69 -3.78 0.03 -2.21
C PHE A 69 -2.79 0.57 -3.24
N ASP A 70 -2.53 -0.23 -4.28
CA ASP A 70 -1.52 0.05 -5.31
C ASP A 70 -2.14 0.54 -6.62
N TRP A 71 -3.48 0.45 -6.74
CA TRP A 71 -4.17 0.86 -7.96
C TRP A 71 -3.93 2.33 -8.28
N GLN A 72 -3.49 2.59 -9.50
CA GLN A 72 -3.17 3.93 -9.95
C GLN A 72 -4.29 4.50 -10.81
N SER A 73 -4.77 5.68 -10.43
CA SER A 73 -5.76 6.40 -11.20
C SER A 73 -5.23 6.75 -12.60
N PRO A 74 -6.03 6.52 -13.67
CA PRO A 74 -5.68 6.94 -15.02
C PRO A 74 -5.88 8.43 -15.25
N VAL A 75 -6.51 9.15 -14.32
CA VAL A 75 -6.87 10.57 -14.46
C VAL A 75 -5.60 11.44 -14.52
N MET A 76 -5.63 12.47 -15.32
CA MET A 76 -4.50 13.39 -15.56
C MET A 76 -3.21 12.65 -15.98
N ASP A 77 -3.33 11.71 -16.89
CA ASP A 77 -2.21 10.87 -17.37
C ASP A 77 -1.49 10.11 -16.23
N GLY A 78 -2.26 9.63 -15.27
CA GLY A 78 -1.73 8.85 -14.13
C GLY A 78 -1.03 9.68 -13.06
N LYS A 79 -1.15 11.00 -13.06
CA LYS A 79 -0.46 11.87 -12.09
C LYS A 79 -0.93 11.68 -10.65
N TYR A 80 -2.18 11.26 -10.44
CA TYR A 80 -2.69 11.00 -9.10
C TYR A 80 -2.08 9.74 -8.46
N LYS A 81 -1.66 8.76 -9.29
CA LYS A 81 -1.21 7.46 -8.76
C LYS A 81 -2.21 6.89 -7.74
N ALA A 82 -1.72 6.20 -6.72
CA ALA A 82 -2.49 5.74 -5.57
C ALA A 82 -2.42 6.76 -4.42
N VAL A 83 -2.89 8.01 -4.69
CA VAL A 83 -2.82 9.09 -3.70
C VAL A 83 -3.62 8.75 -2.43
N HIS A 84 -3.22 9.35 -1.32
CA HIS A 84 -3.90 9.20 -0.03
C HIS A 84 -5.43 9.35 -0.15
N CYS A 85 -6.19 8.46 0.48
CA CYS A 85 -7.65 8.35 0.42
C CYS A 85 -8.24 7.90 -0.94
N MET A 86 -7.41 7.49 -1.92
CA MET A 86 -7.91 6.97 -3.19
C MET A 86 -8.70 5.66 -3.03
N GLU A 87 -8.43 4.87 -1.99
CA GLU A 87 -9.13 3.60 -1.72
C GLU A 87 -10.59 3.80 -1.24
N ILE A 88 -10.94 4.97 -0.70
CA ILE A 88 -12.26 5.23 -0.10
C ILE A 88 -13.42 4.94 -1.06
N PRO A 89 -13.43 5.46 -2.31
CA PRO A 89 -14.48 5.13 -3.28
C PRO A 89 -14.61 3.63 -3.56
N PHE A 90 -13.54 2.88 -3.44
CA PHE A 90 -13.54 1.42 -3.66
C PHE A 90 -14.09 0.68 -2.46
N VAL A 91 -13.73 1.08 -1.24
CA VAL A 91 -14.26 0.49 -0.01
C VAL A 91 -15.78 0.67 0.08
N PHE A 92 -16.26 1.85 -0.24
CA PHE A 92 -17.69 2.17 -0.19
C PHE A 92 -18.47 1.86 -1.47
N ASN A 93 -17.80 1.31 -2.48
CA ASN A 93 -18.39 0.97 -3.79
C ASN A 93 -19.17 2.12 -4.43
N ASN A 94 -18.62 3.32 -4.38
CA ASN A 94 -19.26 4.53 -4.87
C ASN A 94 -18.46 5.27 -5.94
N ILE A 95 -17.78 4.52 -6.83
CA ILE A 95 -16.96 5.02 -7.93
C ILE A 95 -17.68 6.10 -8.75
N ALA A 96 -18.97 5.90 -9.05
CA ALA A 96 -19.77 6.86 -9.82
C ALA A 96 -19.87 8.28 -9.19
N ARG A 97 -19.54 8.42 -7.90
CA ARG A 97 -19.50 9.72 -7.22
C ARG A 97 -18.11 10.34 -7.14
N CYS A 98 -17.11 9.61 -7.63
CA CYS A 98 -15.69 9.98 -7.54
C CYS A 98 -14.96 9.76 -8.87
N GLU A 99 -15.68 9.89 -10.00
CA GLU A 99 -15.12 9.65 -11.35
C GLU A 99 -14.01 10.64 -11.69
N GLU A 100 -14.05 11.85 -11.15
CA GLU A 100 -13.01 12.87 -11.32
C GLU A 100 -11.65 12.42 -10.72
N MET A 101 -11.66 11.47 -9.78
CA MET A 101 -10.44 10.90 -9.19
C MET A 101 -10.13 9.51 -9.74
N THR A 102 -11.16 8.70 -9.98
CA THR A 102 -11.02 7.28 -10.37
C THR A 102 -11.10 7.05 -11.88
N GLY A 103 -11.54 8.05 -12.64
CA GLY A 103 -11.76 7.94 -14.07
C GLY A 103 -12.98 7.11 -14.47
N GLY A 104 -13.76 6.56 -13.51
CA GLY A 104 -14.97 5.80 -13.78
C GLY A 104 -14.77 4.61 -14.71
N THR A 105 -13.59 4.00 -14.71
CA THR A 105 -13.27 2.90 -15.64
C THR A 105 -13.88 1.59 -15.20
N LYS A 106 -14.02 0.64 -16.13
CA LYS A 106 -14.53 -0.71 -15.82
C LYS A 106 -13.65 -1.42 -14.78
N GLU A 107 -12.35 -1.20 -14.85
CA GLU A 107 -11.37 -1.75 -13.90
C GLU A 107 -11.59 -1.18 -12.50
N ALA A 108 -11.85 0.13 -12.39
CA ALA A 108 -12.16 0.77 -11.11
C ALA A 108 -13.44 0.19 -10.48
N TYR A 109 -14.51 0.04 -11.24
CA TYR A 109 -15.75 -0.59 -10.76
C TYR A 109 -15.52 -2.05 -10.36
N ALA A 110 -14.81 -2.84 -11.19
CA ALA A 110 -14.53 -4.25 -10.88
C ALA A 110 -13.66 -4.42 -9.63
N LEU A 111 -12.71 -3.51 -9.40
CA LEU A 111 -11.89 -3.50 -8.19
C LEU A 111 -12.71 -3.07 -6.97
N ALA A 112 -13.58 -2.07 -7.10
CA ALA A 112 -14.45 -1.62 -6.03
C ALA A 112 -15.40 -2.73 -5.54
N ASP A 113 -15.96 -3.53 -6.45
CA ASP A 113 -16.77 -4.71 -6.10
C ASP A 113 -16.00 -5.70 -5.23
N LYS A 114 -14.73 -5.96 -5.55
CA LYS A 114 -13.87 -6.87 -4.78
C LYS A 114 -13.54 -6.31 -3.40
N ILE A 115 -13.12 -5.04 -3.35
CA ILE A 115 -12.71 -4.39 -2.11
C ILE A 115 -13.91 -4.26 -1.16
N SER A 116 -15.02 -3.71 -1.61
CA SER A 116 -16.22 -3.54 -0.79
C SER A 116 -16.72 -4.88 -0.22
N GLN A 117 -16.71 -5.93 -1.03
CA GLN A 117 -17.09 -7.28 -0.57
C GLN A 117 -16.15 -7.79 0.53
N ALA A 118 -14.84 -7.52 0.44
CA ALA A 118 -13.88 -7.89 1.48
C ALA A 118 -14.19 -7.18 2.81
N TRP A 119 -14.50 -5.88 2.77
CA TRP A 119 -14.91 -5.12 3.98
C TRP A 119 -16.22 -5.62 4.58
N ILE A 120 -17.22 -5.93 3.74
CA ILE A 120 -18.50 -6.50 4.19
C ILE A 120 -18.27 -7.86 4.88
N ASN A 121 -17.46 -8.73 4.27
CA ASN A 121 -17.14 -10.04 4.84
C ASN A 121 -16.38 -9.90 6.17
N PHE A 122 -15.38 -9.04 6.22
CA PHE A 122 -14.63 -8.78 7.44
C PHE A 122 -15.55 -8.27 8.58
N ALA A 123 -16.43 -7.32 8.28
CA ALA A 123 -17.38 -6.80 9.27
C ALA A 123 -18.34 -7.88 9.80
N ARG A 124 -18.70 -8.87 8.97
CA ARG A 124 -19.64 -9.94 9.34
C ARG A 124 -19.00 -11.12 10.05
N SER A 125 -17.77 -11.45 9.70
CA SER A 125 -17.12 -12.72 10.08
C SER A 125 -15.68 -12.58 10.55
N ALA A 126 -15.16 -11.35 10.68
CA ALA A 126 -13.75 -11.07 10.93
C ALA A 126 -12.77 -11.71 9.90
N ASN A 127 -13.28 -12.06 8.71
CA ASN A 127 -12.50 -12.65 7.63
C ASN A 127 -12.85 -11.98 6.29
N PRO A 128 -11.92 -11.28 5.61
CA PRO A 128 -12.19 -10.56 4.38
C PRO A 128 -12.27 -11.45 3.14
N ASN A 129 -11.89 -12.73 3.24
CA ASN A 129 -11.77 -13.62 2.10
C ASN A 129 -13.10 -13.85 1.40
N HIS A 130 -13.07 -13.88 0.06
CA HIS A 130 -14.16 -14.28 -0.83
C HIS A 130 -13.61 -14.73 -2.19
N LYS A 131 -14.47 -15.36 -3.00
CA LYS A 131 -14.07 -15.95 -4.29
C LYS A 131 -13.51 -14.97 -5.33
N GLY A 132 -13.72 -13.66 -5.14
CA GLY A 132 -13.21 -12.61 -6.05
C GLY A 132 -11.79 -12.17 -5.77
N LEU A 133 -11.19 -12.63 -4.66
CA LEU A 133 -9.82 -12.33 -4.25
C LEU A 133 -8.97 -13.61 -4.15
N PRO A 134 -7.63 -13.51 -4.30
CA PRO A 134 -6.74 -14.58 -3.90
C PRO A 134 -6.87 -14.86 -2.40
N ASN A 135 -6.47 -16.07 -1.96
CA ASN A 135 -6.48 -16.40 -0.53
C ASN A 135 -5.64 -15.38 0.25
N TRP A 136 -6.28 -14.69 1.17
CA TRP A 136 -5.68 -13.66 2.00
C TRP A 136 -5.49 -14.20 3.43
N PRO A 137 -4.31 -14.69 3.78
CA PRO A 137 -4.04 -15.20 5.13
C PRO A 137 -3.99 -14.06 6.14
N ALA A 138 -4.30 -14.36 7.39
CA ALA A 138 -4.10 -13.42 8.48
C ALA A 138 -2.61 -13.04 8.57
N TYR A 139 -2.38 -11.76 8.81
CA TYR A 139 -1.06 -11.17 8.99
C TYR A 139 -0.42 -11.64 10.30
N ASN A 140 0.86 -11.94 10.27
CA ASN A 140 1.72 -12.02 11.44
C ASN A 140 3.14 -11.57 11.09
N THR A 141 3.98 -11.38 12.06
CA THR A 141 5.36 -10.89 11.88
C THR A 141 6.27 -11.83 11.09
N THR A 142 5.87 -13.09 10.90
CA THR A 142 6.63 -14.08 10.12
C THR A 142 6.24 -14.06 8.64
N ASN A 143 4.93 -14.06 8.33
CA ASN A 143 4.46 -14.10 6.95
C ASN A 143 4.35 -12.69 6.32
N THR A 144 4.15 -11.66 7.13
CA THR A 144 3.91 -10.26 6.73
C THR A 144 2.93 -10.12 5.56
N ALA A 145 1.94 -11.03 5.49
CA ALA A 145 1.04 -11.16 4.37
C ALA A 145 0.22 -9.89 4.14
N THR A 146 0.43 -9.26 3.02
CA THR A 146 -0.24 -8.01 2.63
C THR A 146 -0.98 -8.19 1.32
N MET A 147 -2.29 -7.89 1.31
CA MET A 147 -3.08 -7.86 0.08
C MET A 147 -2.75 -6.58 -0.69
N HIS A 148 -2.27 -6.72 -1.90
CA HIS A 148 -2.09 -5.64 -2.85
C HIS A 148 -3.34 -5.48 -3.69
N PHE A 149 -4.04 -4.36 -3.52
CA PHE A 149 -5.22 -4.02 -4.31
C PHE A 149 -4.82 -3.22 -5.55
N ASP A 150 -4.84 -3.90 -6.67
CA ASP A 150 -4.62 -3.37 -8.01
C ASP A 150 -5.57 -4.08 -8.99
N ASN A 151 -5.52 -3.78 -10.28
CA ASN A 151 -6.27 -4.48 -11.33
C ASN A 151 -6.14 -6.01 -11.19
N LYS A 152 -4.96 -6.49 -10.84
CA LYS A 152 -4.69 -7.85 -10.40
C LYS A 152 -4.35 -7.84 -8.91
N CYS A 153 -5.32 -8.24 -8.07
CA CYS A 153 -5.07 -8.38 -6.64
C CYS A 153 -4.12 -9.56 -6.35
N GLU A 154 -3.13 -9.34 -5.49
CA GLU A 154 -2.13 -10.36 -5.12
C GLU A 154 -1.79 -10.24 -3.63
N VAL A 155 -1.49 -11.38 -2.99
CA VAL A 155 -0.92 -11.37 -1.63
C VAL A 155 0.59 -11.48 -1.73
N LYS A 156 1.29 -10.52 -1.13
CA LYS A 156 2.76 -10.49 -1.08
C LYS A 156 3.23 -10.29 0.35
N PRO A 157 4.43 -10.74 0.71
CA PRO A 157 5.05 -10.33 1.97
C PRO A 157 5.39 -8.83 1.88
N GLN A 158 5.61 -8.20 3.03
CA GLN A 158 6.09 -6.81 3.07
C GLN A 158 7.45 -6.71 2.38
N LEU A 159 7.50 -6.09 1.21
CA LEU A 159 8.71 -6.01 0.37
C LEU A 159 9.69 -4.92 0.82
N ASP A 160 9.20 -3.94 1.53
CA ASP A 160 9.91 -2.70 1.89
C ASP A 160 10.27 -2.61 3.38
N LYS A 161 10.31 -3.75 4.08
CA LYS A 161 10.68 -3.81 5.50
C LYS A 161 12.04 -3.15 5.75
N GLU A 162 13.05 -3.47 4.94
CA GLU A 162 14.40 -2.90 5.05
C GLU A 162 14.39 -1.37 4.93
N LEU A 163 13.55 -0.84 4.03
CA LEU A 163 13.37 0.59 3.84
C LEU A 163 12.81 1.27 5.10
N PHE A 164 11.76 0.69 5.70
CA PHE A 164 11.16 1.25 6.90
C PHE A 164 12.01 1.05 8.15
N ASP A 165 12.76 -0.05 8.24
CA ASP A 165 13.75 -0.25 9.30
C ASP A 165 14.83 0.85 9.29
N LEU A 166 15.27 1.30 8.12
CA LEU A 166 16.20 2.44 7.99
C LEU A 166 15.60 3.77 8.50
N LEU A 167 14.30 3.94 8.34
CA LEU A 167 13.58 5.15 8.77
C LEU A 167 13.25 5.14 10.25
N SER A 168 12.89 3.97 10.80
CA SER A 168 12.51 3.80 12.20
C SER A 168 13.69 3.97 13.17
N ASN A 169 14.91 3.72 12.73
CA ASN A 169 16.15 3.88 13.50
C ASN A 169 16.71 5.32 13.44
N ASN A 170 15.84 6.32 13.40
CA ASN A 170 16.26 7.71 13.65
C ASN A 170 16.32 7.94 15.16
N PRO A 171 17.48 8.35 15.70
CA PRO A 171 17.60 8.74 17.11
C PRO A 171 16.80 10.01 17.39
#